data_e96a9167a09a4b7171779df40c1b954c
#
_entry.id   e96a9167a09a4b7171779df40c1b954c
#
_cell.length_a   1.000
_cell.length_b   1.000
_cell.length_c   1.000
_cell.angle_alpha   90.00
_cell.angle_beta   90.00
_cell.angle_gamma   90.00
#
_symmetry.space_group_name_H-M   'P 1'
#
loop_
_entity.id
_entity.type
_entity.pdbx_description
1 polymer ?
#
loop_
_entity_poly.entity_id
_entity_poly.type
_entity_poly.pdbx_seq_one_letter_code
_entity_poly.pdbx_strand_id
1 'polypeptide(L)'
;MKTDIEIAQSTQMRHIADIAKTAGVDEEYLEFYGKYKAKIDYRLLQESDAPNGKLILVTAINPTPAGEGKTTTTVGLADGMRRLGKNALVALREPSLGPVFGVKGGAAGGGYAQVVPMEDINLHFTGDFHAIGAANNLLAAMLDNHIQQGNALGIDVKRITWKRCVDMNDRQLRNVIDGLGGRMQGVPREDGFDITVASEVMAVLCLASSITDLKERLSRIIVGYTYDEKPVTAGDLKAAGAMAALLKDALKPNLVQTLEGTPAFIHGGPFANIAHGCNSVMATRMALKLGDYAVTEAGFGADLGAEKFLDIKCRMAGLTPDAVVLVATVRALKHHGGAAKAELNQEDLAALERGLPNLLRHVENITQVYGLPCVVAINRFPTDTEAELKLVEDKCRALGVNVALSEVWAKGGEGGIALAEEVIRLCEAENHFRFSYELEQPIEDKLAAIVKKVYHGDGVVLTPAAKKQVKQLTELGYGDLPICMAKTQYSFSDDQSLLGAPDGFTVTVRNVKVSAGAGFLVALTGDIMTMPGLPKVPAAEKIDVDENGRITGLF
;
A
#
# COMPACT_ATOMS: atom_id res chain seq x y z
N MET A 1 4.72 -30.73 1.19
CA MET A 1 4.55 -29.53 2.03
C MET A 1 3.17 -28.97 1.71
N LYS A 2 2.37 -28.57 2.70
CA LYS A 2 1.05 -27.97 2.44
C LYS A 2 1.20 -26.60 1.75
N THR A 3 0.29 -26.29 0.84
CA THR A 3 0.18 -24.95 0.23
C THR A 3 -0.39 -23.95 1.24
N ASP A 4 -0.27 -22.65 0.96
CA ASP A 4 -0.77 -21.60 1.86
C ASP A 4 -2.28 -21.72 2.09
N ILE A 5 -3.06 -22.03 1.05
CA ILE A 5 -4.51 -22.27 1.21
C ILE A 5 -4.82 -23.52 2.04
N GLU A 6 -4.06 -24.61 1.87
CA GLU A 6 -4.25 -25.83 2.67
C GLU A 6 -3.94 -25.59 4.16
N ILE A 7 -2.93 -24.78 4.47
CA ILE A 7 -2.61 -24.36 5.84
C ILE A 7 -3.77 -23.54 6.40
N ALA A 8 -4.22 -22.53 5.67
CA ALA A 8 -5.34 -21.67 6.09
C ALA A 8 -6.62 -22.49 6.33
N GLN A 9 -6.99 -23.36 5.40
CA GLN A 9 -8.21 -24.20 5.50
C GLN A 9 -8.12 -25.26 6.61
N SER A 10 -6.92 -25.68 7.01
CA SER A 10 -6.73 -26.62 8.12
C SER A 10 -6.74 -25.95 9.50
N THR A 11 -6.77 -24.63 9.56
CA THR A 11 -6.72 -23.89 10.81
C THR A 11 -8.11 -23.78 11.45
N GLN A 12 -8.21 -24.10 12.73
CA GLN A 12 -9.41 -23.88 13.51
C GLN A 12 -9.48 -22.42 13.95
N MET A 13 -10.25 -21.60 13.21
CA MET A 13 -10.45 -20.19 13.54
C MET A 13 -11.31 -20.03 14.80
N ARG A 14 -10.96 -19.03 15.62
CA ARG A 14 -11.78 -18.58 16.74
C ARG A 14 -12.94 -17.72 16.22
N HIS A 15 -14.05 -17.68 16.94
CA HIS A 15 -15.15 -16.77 16.62
C HIS A 15 -14.68 -15.31 16.71
N ILE A 16 -15.14 -14.45 15.81
CA ILE A 16 -14.66 -13.07 15.73
C ILE A 16 -14.96 -12.25 17.00
N ALA A 17 -16.02 -12.59 17.73
CA ALA A 17 -16.32 -11.98 19.02
C ALA A 17 -15.21 -12.24 20.06
N ASP A 18 -14.59 -13.44 20.04
CA ASP A 18 -13.49 -13.77 20.94
C ASP A 18 -12.21 -13.03 20.55
N ILE A 19 -12.00 -12.83 19.26
CA ILE A 19 -10.88 -12.02 18.74
C ILE A 19 -11.07 -10.55 19.11
N ALA A 20 -12.27 -10.01 18.95
CA ALA A 20 -12.61 -8.66 19.37
C ALA A 20 -12.38 -8.45 20.87
N LYS A 21 -12.81 -9.38 21.70
CA LYS A 21 -12.53 -9.36 23.15
C LYS A 21 -11.03 -9.40 23.44
N THR A 22 -10.27 -10.22 22.71
CA THR A 22 -8.80 -10.25 22.81
C THR A 22 -8.17 -8.91 22.44
N ALA A 23 -8.76 -8.19 21.50
CA ALA A 23 -8.34 -6.84 21.10
C ALA A 23 -8.84 -5.72 22.04
N GLY A 24 -9.69 -6.03 23.02
CA GLY A 24 -10.29 -5.04 23.91
C GLY A 24 -11.42 -4.23 23.26
N VAL A 25 -12.12 -4.80 22.28
CA VAL A 25 -13.26 -4.17 21.61
C VAL A 25 -14.55 -4.69 22.22
N ASP A 26 -15.39 -3.78 22.74
CA ASP A 26 -16.73 -4.09 23.24
C ASP A 26 -17.70 -4.42 22.11
N GLU A 27 -18.67 -5.29 22.39
CA GLU A 27 -19.61 -5.81 21.39
C GLU A 27 -20.44 -4.70 20.72
N GLU A 28 -20.71 -3.60 21.40
CA GLU A 28 -21.45 -2.45 20.85
C GLU A 28 -20.78 -1.78 19.64
N TYR A 29 -19.45 -1.97 19.47
CA TYR A 29 -18.70 -1.46 18.32
C TYR A 29 -18.56 -2.49 17.19
N LEU A 30 -19.13 -3.72 17.36
CA LEU A 30 -18.97 -4.80 16.38
C LEU A 30 -20.17 -4.87 15.44
N GLU A 31 -19.87 -4.92 14.15
CA GLU A 31 -20.81 -5.29 13.10
C GLU A 31 -20.36 -6.63 12.49
N PHE A 32 -21.07 -7.70 12.77
CA PHE A 32 -20.69 -9.04 12.33
C PHE A 32 -20.91 -9.26 10.83
N TYR A 33 -19.91 -9.80 10.18
CA TYR A 33 -19.93 -10.28 8.79
C TYR A 33 -19.69 -11.80 8.78
N GLY A 34 -20.58 -12.55 9.41
CA GLY A 34 -20.44 -13.98 9.65
C GLY A 34 -19.65 -14.29 10.93
N LYS A 35 -19.09 -15.51 11.01
CA LYS A 35 -18.46 -16.02 12.24
C LYS A 35 -17.05 -15.49 12.46
N TYR A 36 -16.34 -15.13 11.40
CA TYR A 36 -14.89 -14.93 11.42
C TYR A 36 -14.45 -13.53 10.96
N LYS A 37 -15.38 -12.65 10.65
CA LYS A 37 -15.16 -11.27 10.22
C LYS A 37 -16.09 -10.32 10.95
N ALA A 38 -15.63 -9.12 11.25
CA ALA A 38 -16.48 -8.03 11.72
C ALA A 38 -15.91 -6.68 11.27
N LYS A 39 -16.77 -5.69 11.14
CA LYS A 39 -16.35 -4.29 11.09
C LYS A 39 -16.36 -3.69 12.47
N ILE A 40 -15.44 -2.75 12.71
CA ILE A 40 -15.38 -1.98 13.95
C ILE A 40 -15.91 -0.57 13.68
N ASP A 41 -16.90 -0.15 14.46
CA ASP A 41 -17.45 1.20 14.39
C ASP A 41 -16.36 2.23 14.74
N TYR A 42 -16.19 3.22 13.86
CA TYR A 42 -15.20 4.27 14.05
C TYR A 42 -15.51 5.19 15.25
N ARG A 43 -16.72 5.13 15.86
CA ARG A 43 -17.01 5.80 17.13
C ARG A 43 -16.04 5.40 18.23
N LEU A 44 -15.52 4.17 18.22
CA LEU A 44 -14.51 3.72 19.16
C LEU A 44 -13.30 4.67 19.21
N LEU A 45 -12.85 5.20 18.06
CA LEU A 45 -11.74 6.16 18.02
C LEU A 45 -12.08 7.53 18.64
N GLN A 46 -13.36 7.91 18.64
CA GLN A 46 -13.84 9.17 19.20
C GLN A 46 -14.10 9.06 20.71
N GLU A 47 -14.53 7.90 21.15
CA GLU A 47 -14.96 7.63 22.54
C GLU A 47 -13.83 7.08 23.42
N SER A 48 -12.73 6.58 22.81
CA SER A 48 -11.61 6.01 23.55
C SER A 48 -10.59 7.07 23.96
N ASP A 49 -10.36 7.20 25.27
CA ASP A 49 -9.28 8.01 25.86
C ASP A 49 -7.95 7.25 26.01
N ALA A 50 -7.88 5.99 25.57
CA ALA A 50 -6.68 5.19 25.65
C ALA A 50 -5.49 5.87 24.94
N PRO A 51 -4.28 5.83 25.51
CA PRO A 51 -3.09 6.31 24.82
C PRO A 51 -2.81 5.45 23.58
N ASN A 52 -2.14 6.02 22.59
CA ASN A 52 -1.68 5.25 21.44
C ASN A 52 -0.54 4.32 21.86
N GLY A 53 -0.57 3.08 21.34
CA GLY A 53 0.56 2.18 21.40
C GLY A 53 1.70 2.59 20.46
N LYS A 54 2.72 1.73 20.37
CA LYS A 54 3.90 1.91 19.51
C LYS A 54 3.57 1.53 18.07
N LEU A 55 3.98 2.36 17.11
CA LEU A 55 3.79 2.12 15.68
C LEU A 55 5.04 1.48 15.08
N ILE A 56 4.89 0.30 14.49
CA ILE A 56 5.97 -0.43 13.84
C ILE A 56 5.68 -0.51 12.35
N LEU A 57 6.59 0.03 11.54
CA LEU A 57 6.52 -0.05 10.09
C LEU A 57 7.38 -1.20 9.57
N VAL A 58 6.77 -2.14 8.85
CA VAL A 58 7.49 -3.17 8.10
C VAL A 58 7.59 -2.75 6.64
N THR A 59 8.79 -2.70 6.12
CA THR A 59 9.10 -2.38 4.73
C THR A 59 10.15 -3.36 4.19
N ALA A 60 10.66 -3.16 2.98
CA ALA A 60 11.66 -4.05 2.40
C ALA A 60 12.64 -3.30 1.49
N ILE A 61 13.68 -4.00 1.08
CA ILE A 61 14.55 -3.59 -0.03
C ILE A 61 13.77 -3.53 -1.35
N ASN A 62 14.37 -3.01 -2.43
CA ASN A 62 13.72 -3.05 -3.74
C ASN A 62 13.29 -4.47 -4.10
N PRO A 63 12.02 -4.68 -4.50
CA PRO A 63 11.49 -6.01 -4.71
C PRO A 63 12.11 -6.71 -5.90
N THR A 64 12.11 -8.03 -5.83
CA THR A 64 12.41 -8.92 -6.95
C THR A 64 11.13 -9.61 -7.43
N PRO A 65 11.14 -10.28 -8.59
CA PRO A 65 9.96 -11.01 -9.06
C PRO A 65 9.45 -12.10 -8.11
N ALA A 66 10.29 -12.56 -7.16
CA ALA A 66 9.91 -13.59 -6.19
C ALA A 66 9.20 -13.03 -4.93
N GLY A 67 9.31 -11.70 -4.69
CA GLY A 67 8.84 -11.05 -3.46
C GLY A 67 9.75 -11.30 -2.26
N GLU A 68 9.70 -10.43 -1.26
CA GLU A 68 10.58 -10.46 -0.08
C GLU A 68 9.89 -10.94 1.20
N GLY A 69 8.56 -11.16 1.16
CA GLY A 69 7.80 -11.68 2.29
C GLY A 69 7.48 -10.65 3.38
N LYS A 70 7.23 -9.38 3.01
CA LYS A 70 6.85 -8.32 3.97
C LYS A 70 5.63 -8.68 4.80
N THR A 71 4.53 -9.07 4.15
CA THR A 71 3.28 -9.41 4.85
C THR A 71 3.46 -10.60 5.77
N THR A 72 4.16 -11.64 5.31
CA THR A 72 4.52 -12.80 6.12
C THR A 72 5.33 -12.38 7.36
N THR A 73 6.33 -11.51 7.18
CA THR A 73 7.14 -10.99 8.29
C THR A 73 6.29 -10.13 9.24
N THR A 74 5.40 -9.29 8.72
CA THR A 74 4.51 -8.44 9.52
C THR A 74 3.61 -9.27 10.42
N VAL A 75 2.98 -10.30 9.87
CA VAL A 75 2.09 -11.21 10.62
C VAL A 75 2.89 -12.00 11.66
N GLY A 76 3.99 -12.63 11.23
CA GLY A 76 4.82 -13.43 12.13
C GLY A 76 5.49 -12.62 13.24
N LEU A 77 5.84 -11.36 12.99
CA LEU A 77 6.33 -10.44 14.02
C LEU A 77 5.26 -10.17 15.09
N ALA A 78 4.03 -9.87 14.70
CA ALA A 78 2.93 -9.63 15.64
C ALA A 78 2.61 -10.89 16.46
N ASP A 79 2.58 -12.07 15.82
CA ASP A 79 2.41 -13.36 16.51
C ASP A 79 3.57 -13.62 17.48
N GLY A 80 4.81 -13.31 17.09
CA GLY A 80 6.00 -13.40 17.95
C GLY A 80 5.92 -12.47 19.16
N MET A 81 5.45 -11.23 18.97
CA MET A 81 5.20 -10.29 20.08
C MET A 81 4.16 -10.82 21.05
N ARG A 82 3.08 -11.42 20.56
CA ARG A 82 2.05 -12.03 21.42
C ARG A 82 2.58 -13.22 22.20
N ARG A 83 3.45 -14.01 21.62
CA ARG A 83 4.14 -15.11 22.35
C ARG A 83 5.04 -14.58 23.48
N LEU A 84 5.54 -13.36 23.36
CA LEU A 84 6.25 -12.64 24.42
C LEU A 84 5.32 -11.93 25.42
N GLY A 85 4.01 -12.16 25.35
CA GLY A 85 3.01 -11.56 26.23
C GLY A 85 2.69 -10.09 25.92
N LYS A 86 3.06 -9.59 24.74
CA LYS A 86 2.76 -8.21 24.33
C LYS A 86 1.41 -8.12 23.62
N ASN A 87 0.67 -7.05 23.86
CA ASN A 87 -0.59 -6.79 23.17
C ASN A 87 -0.31 -6.14 21.81
N ALA A 88 -0.01 -6.97 20.80
CA ALA A 88 0.24 -6.54 19.43
C ALA A 88 -0.98 -6.78 18.53
N LEU A 89 -1.27 -5.83 17.64
CA LEU A 89 -2.26 -5.93 16.58
C LEU A 89 -1.60 -5.68 15.23
N VAL A 90 -2.19 -6.24 14.17
CA VAL A 90 -1.73 -6.07 12.79
C VAL A 90 -2.70 -5.15 12.04
N ALA A 91 -2.18 -4.31 11.15
CA ALA A 91 -2.98 -3.52 10.20
C ALA A 91 -2.37 -3.65 8.79
N LEU A 92 -3.13 -4.23 7.87
CA LEU A 92 -2.69 -4.59 6.52
C LEU A 92 -3.65 -4.05 5.46
N ARG A 93 -3.18 -4.07 4.20
CA ARG A 93 -4.02 -3.77 3.04
C ARG A 93 -4.90 -4.96 2.68
N GLU A 94 -6.08 -4.65 2.16
CA GLU A 94 -6.97 -5.60 1.51
C GLU A 94 -6.46 -5.89 0.08
N PRO A 95 -6.41 -7.16 -0.37
CA PRO A 95 -5.99 -7.50 -1.73
C PRO A 95 -7.07 -7.19 -2.77
N SER A 96 -6.61 -6.82 -3.98
CA SER A 96 -7.45 -6.59 -5.15
C SER A 96 -7.62 -7.88 -5.96
N LEU A 97 -8.81 -8.09 -6.51
CA LEU A 97 -9.13 -9.25 -7.36
C LEU A 97 -8.24 -9.35 -8.60
N GLY A 98 -7.87 -8.22 -9.20
CA GLY A 98 -7.03 -8.22 -10.39
C GLY A 98 -5.69 -8.95 -10.17
N PRO A 99 -4.86 -8.58 -9.20
CA PRO A 99 -3.65 -9.33 -8.84
C PRO A 99 -3.90 -10.78 -8.43
N VAL A 100 -4.97 -11.05 -7.68
CA VAL A 100 -5.32 -12.41 -7.22
C VAL A 100 -5.57 -13.35 -8.39
N PHE A 101 -6.34 -12.92 -9.38
CA PHE A 101 -6.63 -13.70 -10.58
C PHE A 101 -5.58 -13.54 -11.69
N GLY A 102 -4.64 -12.62 -11.54
CA GLY A 102 -3.58 -12.30 -12.49
C GLY A 102 -2.30 -13.10 -12.29
N VAL A 103 -1.34 -12.50 -11.63
CA VAL A 103 0.04 -13.03 -11.55
C VAL A 103 0.38 -13.61 -10.20
N LYS A 104 -0.23 -13.09 -9.11
CA LYS A 104 0.30 -13.30 -7.77
C LYS A 104 -0.81 -13.34 -6.74
N GLY A 105 -0.61 -14.18 -5.76
CA GLY A 105 -1.37 -14.29 -4.56
C GLY A 105 -1.71 -13.00 -3.83
N GLY A 106 -2.75 -13.09 -3.04
CA GLY A 106 -3.24 -12.00 -2.21
C GLY A 106 -2.31 -11.64 -1.07
N ALA A 107 -2.66 -10.57 -0.37
CA ALA A 107 -1.86 -10.00 0.71
C ALA A 107 -2.15 -10.60 2.09
N ALA A 108 -2.47 -11.90 2.18
CA ALA A 108 -2.80 -12.55 3.46
C ALA A 108 -1.60 -13.11 4.24
N GLY A 109 -0.38 -12.95 3.72
CA GLY A 109 0.82 -13.63 4.24
C GLY A 109 1.06 -14.97 3.59
N GLY A 110 1.91 -15.83 4.19
CA GLY A 110 2.23 -17.14 3.66
C GLY A 110 2.76 -18.10 4.72
N GLY A 111 2.74 -19.40 4.41
CA GLY A 111 3.14 -20.43 5.34
C GLY A 111 2.32 -20.41 6.61
N TYR A 112 3.01 -20.46 7.74
CA TYR A 112 2.39 -20.38 9.07
C TYR A 112 2.23 -18.95 9.64
N ALA A 113 2.51 -17.93 8.81
CA ALA A 113 2.29 -16.53 9.15
C ALA A 113 1.27 -15.90 8.18
N GLN A 114 0.00 -16.20 8.39
CA GLN A 114 -1.12 -15.77 7.57
C GLN A 114 -2.23 -15.13 8.39
N VAL A 115 -3.04 -14.31 7.71
CA VAL A 115 -4.32 -13.79 8.21
C VAL A 115 -5.46 -14.63 7.61
N VAL A 116 -6.42 -14.99 8.42
CA VAL A 116 -7.60 -15.80 8.03
C VAL A 116 -8.90 -15.10 8.43
N PRO A 117 -10.02 -15.33 7.72
CA PRO A 117 -10.24 -16.31 6.62
C PRO A 117 -9.61 -15.87 5.30
N MET A 118 -8.65 -16.64 4.80
CA MET A 118 -7.84 -16.31 3.63
C MET A 118 -8.68 -16.18 2.35
N GLU A 119 -9.62 -17.11 2.13
CA GLU A 119 -10.48 -17.12 0.95
C GLU A 119 -11.33 -15.85 0.86
N ASP A 120 -11.99 -15.47 1.96
CA ASP A 120 -12.85 -14.29 2.01
C ASP A 120 -12.04 -13.02 1.78
N ILE A 121 -10.87 -12.91 2.42
CA ILE A 121 -9.98 -11.74 2.28
C ILE A 121 -9.55 -11.55 0.82
N ASN A 122 -9.26 -12.64 0.11
CA ASN A 122 -8.76 -12.58 -1.28
C ASN A 122 -9.86 -12.52 -2.34
N LEU A 123 -11.10 -12.85 -2.02
CA LEU A 123 -12.22 -12.86 -2.97
C LEU A 123 -13.23 -11.75 -2.63
N HIS A 124 -14.29 -12.10 -1.93
CA HIS A 124 -15.31 -11.15 -1.48
C HIS A 124 -15.24 -11.01 0.04
N PHE A 125 -14.62 -9.94 0.50
CA PHE A 125 -14.35 -9.76 1.93
C PHE A 125 -15.58 -9.22 2.68
N THR A 126 -15.75 -7.89 2.72
CA THR A 126 -16.87 -7.22 3.38
C THR A 126 -17.57 -6.21 2.46
N GLY A 127 -17.14 -6.11 1.21
CA GLY A 127 -17.75 -5.27 0.19
C GLY A 127 -17.13 -3.88 0.04
N ASP A 128 -16.00 -3.58 0.68
CA ASP A 128 -15.37 -2.26 0.62
C ASP A 128 -14.97 -1.87 -0.80
N PHE A 129 -14.38 -2.79 -1.56
CA PHE A 129 -13.98 -2.52 -2.95
C PHE A 129 -15.17 -2.35 -3.87
N HIS A 130 -16.27 -3.07 -3.63
CA HIS A 130 -17.52 -2.86 -4.35
C HIS A 130 -18.11 -1.47 -4.05
N ALA A 131 -18.07 -1.03 -2.79
CA ALA A 131 -18.50 0.31 -2.40
C ALA A 131 -17.66 1.41 -3.07
N ILE A 132 -16.33 1.24 -3.10
CA ILE A 132 -15.41 2.15 -3.78
C ILE A 132 -15.72 2.20 -5.28
N GLY A 133 -15.88 1.05 -5.93
CA GLY A 133 -16.25 0.96 -7.34
C GLY A 133 -17.58 1.64 -7.62
N ALA A 134 -18.60 1.41 -6.78
CA ALA A 134 -19.90 2.04 -6.90
C ALA A 134 -19.82 3.57 -6.76
N ALA A 135 -19.09 4.08 -5.77
CA ALA A 135 -18.90 5.53 -5.58
C ALA A 135 -18.13 6.18 -6.73
N ASN A 136 -17.06 5.53 -7.21
CA ASN A 136 -16.29 5.99 -8.36
C ASN A 136 -17.15 6.08 -9.62
N ASN A 137 -17.95 5.05 -9.89
CA ASN A 137 -18.75 4.95 -11.10
C ASN A 137 -20.03 5.81 -11.01
N LEU A 138 -20.56 6.05 -9.81
CA LEU A 138 -21.59 7.05 -9.61
C LEU A 138 -21.11 8.45 -10.01
N LEU A 139 -19.90 8.84 -9.59
CA LEU A 139 -19.32 10.12 -9.99
C LEU A 139 -19.14 10.21 -11.49
N ALA A 140 -18.65 9.16 -12.15
CA ALA A 140 -18.54 9.10 -13.61
C ALA A 140 -19.91 9.22 -14.30
N ALA A 141 -20.91 8.52 -13.81
CA ALA A 141 -22.27 8.60 -14.34
C ALA A 141 -22.88 9.99 -14.17
N MET A 142 -22.69 10.64 -13.03
CA MET A 142 -23.18 12.00 -12.77
C MET A 142 -22.47 13.03 -13.66
N LEU A 143 -21.18 12.87 -13.91
CA LEU A 143 -20.40 13.69 -14.83
C LEU A 143 -20.98 13.62 -16.25
N ASP A 144 -21.12 12.42 -16.79
CA ASP A 144 -21.63 12.22 -18.15
C ASP A 144 -23.11 12.64 -18.27
N ASN A 145 -23.92 12.41 -17.22
CA ASN A 145 -25.29 12.89 -17.18
C ASN A 145 -25.36 14.43 -17.18
N HIS A 146 -24.48 15.11 -16.42
CA HIS A 146 -24.41 16.57 -16.44
C HIS A 146 -24.14 17.12 -17.84
N ILE A 147 -23.20 16.50 -18.57
CA ILE A 147 -22.88 16.88 -19.96
C ILE A 147 -24.09 16.64 -20.86
N GLN A 148 -24.74 15.48 -20.77
CA GLN A 148 -25.92 15.12 -21.58
C GLN A 148 -27.10 16.05 -21.31
N GLN A 149 -27.28 16.52 -20.08
CA GLN A 149 -28.42 17.38 -19.68
C GLN A 149 -28.16 18.88 -19.84
N GLY A 150 -27.21 19.25 -20.69
CA GLY A 150 -26.98 20.63 -21.09
C GLY A 150 -25.70 21.26 -20.61
N ASN A 151 -24.86 20.53 -19.86
CA ASN A 151 -23.51 20.94 -19.48
C ASN A 151 -23.41 22.38 -18.90
N ALA A 152 -24.23 22.67 -17.91
CA ALA A 152 -24.32 24.02 -17.32
C ALA A 152 -22.98 24.51 -16.72
N LEU A 153 -22.11 23.60 -16.29
CA LEU A 153 -20.76 23.93 -15.79
C LEU A 153 -19.75 24.22 -16.91
N GLY A 154 -20.10 23.99 -18.19
CA GLY A 154 -19.20 24.22 -19.32
C GLY A 154 -17.98 23.30 -19.34
N ILE A 155 -18.16 22.01 -18.99
CA ILE A 155 -17.10 21.02 -18.98
C ILE A 155 -16.63 20.74 -20.41
N ASP A 156 -15.31 20.85 -20.64
CA ASP A 156 -14.70 20.44 -21.89
C ASP A 156 -14.58 18.91 -21.94
N VAL A 157 -15.32 18.28 -22.84
CA VAL A 157 -15.35 16.82 -23.01
C VAL A 157 -14.01 16.20 -23.40
N LYS A 158 -13.06 17.02 -23.88
CA LYS A 158 -11.68 16.60 -24.18
C LYS A 158 -10.74 16.73 -23.01
N ARG A 159 -11.21 17.29 -21.89
CA ARG A 159 -10.39 17.54 -20.69
C ARG A 159 -10.98 16.88 -19.44
N ILE A 160 -11.73 15.82 -19.62
CA ILE A 160 -12.21 14.96 -18.53
C ILE A 160 -11.04 14.11 -18.05
N THR A 161 -10.80 14.11 -16.73
CA THR A 161 -9.73 13.37 -16.08
C THR A 161 -10.24 12.17 -15.28
N TRP A 162 -11.55 12.11 -15.01
CA TRP A 162 -12.18 11.04 -14.25
C TRP A 162 -12.52 9.86 -15.13
N LYS A 163 -12.14 8.67 -14.69
CA LYS A 163 -12.43 7.39 -15.36
C LYS A 163 -13.38 6.54 -14.53
N ARG A 164 -14.00 5.57 -15.16
CA ARG A 164 -14.68 4.46 -14.48
C ARG A 164 -13.66 3.52 -13.85
N CYS A 165 -14.10 2.60 -13.01
CA CYS A 165 -13.22 1.57 -12.46
C CYS A 165 -13.91 0.21 -12.38
N VAL A 166 -13.07 -0.83 -12.34
CA VAL A 166 -13.45 -2.22 -12.12
C VAL A 166 -12.30 -2.93 -11.42
N ASP A 167 -12.61 -3.80 -10.44
CA ASP A 167 -11.56 -4.50 -9.70
C ASP A 167 -11.16 -5.80 -10.42
N MET A 168 -10.55 -5.64 -11.59
CA MET A 168 -10.04 -6.74 -12.42
C MET A 168 -8.91 -6.24 -13.33
N ASN A 169 -7.97 -7.13 -13.67
CA ASN A 169 -6.95 -6.85 -14.68
C ASN A 169 -7.55 -7.04 -16.07
N ASP A 170 -7.87 -5.95 -16.75
CA ASP A 170 -8.49 -5.99 -18.08
C ASP A 170 -7.93 -4.91 -19.02
N ARG A 171 -6.92 -5.29 -19.80
CA ARG A 171 -6.29 -4.35 -20.77
C ARG A 171 -7.23 -3.85 -21.86
N GLN A 172 -8.33 -4.55 -22.12
CA GLN A 172 -9.32 -4.17 -23.13
C GLN A 172 -10.06 -2.87 -22.75
N LEU A 173 -10.14 -2.59 -21.45
CA LEU A 173 -10.84 -1.42 -20.90
C LEU A 173 -9.96 -0.18 -20.73
N ARG A 174 -8.68 -0.21 -21.08
CA ARG A 174 -7.76 0.93 -20.90
C ARG A 174 -8.21 2.17 -21.64
N ASN A 175 -8.68 1.99 -22.86
CA ASN A 175 -9.20 3.06 -23.72
C ASN A 175 -10.45 2.56 -24.41
N VAL A 176 -11.56 3.23 -24.21
CA VAL A 176 -12.87 2.92 -24.80
C VAL A 176 -13.49 4.18 -25.36
N ILE A 177 -14.46 4.03 -26.22
CA ILE A 177 -15.38 5.10 -26.62
C ILE A 177 -16.72 4.77 -26.02
N ASP A 178 -17.22 5.63 -25.14
CA ASP A 178 -18.54 5.50 -24.54
C ASP A 178 -19.57 6.49 -25.12
N GLY A 179 -20.81 6.43 -24.66
CA GLY A 179 -21.89 7.33 -25.05
C GLY A 179 -22.43 7.13 -26.46
N LEU A 180 -22.11 6.01 -27.14
CA LEU A 180 -22.59 5.71 -28.49
C LEU A 180 -24.10 5.37 -28.51
N GLY A 181 -24.77 5.52 -29.65
CA GLY A 181 -26.17 5.14 -29.88
C GLY A 181 -27.12 6.30 -30.26
N GLY A 182 -26.58 7.46 -30.54
CA GLY A 182 -27.32 8.63 -31.02
C GLY A 182 -27.85 9.54 -29.92
N ARG A 183 -28.70 10.49 -30.29
CA ARG A 183 -29.09 11.65 -29.44
C ARG A 183 -29.70 11.29 -28.09
N MET A 184 -30.38 10.16 -28.00
CA MET A 184 -31.06 9.72 -26.77
C MET A 184 -30.09 9.00 -25.80
N GLN A 185 -28.85 8.78 -26.20
CA GLN A 185 -27.80 8.16 -25.43
C GLN A 185 -26.88 9.23 -24.83
N GLY A 186 -25.68 8.88 -24.43
CA GLY A 186 -24.70 9.83 -23.91
C GLY A 186 -24.02 10.66 -25.01
N VAL A 187 -23.09 11.52 -24.59
CA VAL A 187 -22.22 12.25 -25.52
C VAL A 187 -20.99 11.38 -25.79
N PRO A 188 -20.73 10.96 -27.04
CA PRO A 188 -19.58 10.13 -27.34
C PRO A 188 -18.27 10.81 -27.00
N ARG A 189 -17.42 10.10 -26.25
CA ARG A 189 -16.08 10.56 -25.87
C ARG A 189 -15.12 9.40 -25.60
N GLU A 190 -13.84 9.71 -25.59
CA GLU A 190 -12.86 8.79 -25.03
C GLU A 190 -13.05 8.67 -23.51
N ASP A 191 -13.02 7.45 -23.03
CA ASP A 191 -13.02 7.08 -21.62
C ASP A 191 -12.08 5.89 -21.39
N GLY A 192 -12.08 5.33 -20.21
CA GLY A 192 -11.34 4.14 -19.84
C GLY A 192 -11.74 3.68 -18.46
N PHE A 193 -11.14 2.57 -18.06
CA PHE A 193 -11.31 2.03 -16.70
C PHE A 193 -9.96 1.97 -16.02
N ASP A 194 -9.91 2.42 -14.77
CA ASP A 194 -8.82 2.12 -13.85
C ASP A 194 -9.19 0.88 -13.03
N ILE A 195 -8.20 0.15 -12.55
CA ILE A 195 -8.48 -0.87 -11.53
C ILE A 195 -8.91 -0.16 -10.23
N THR A 196 -9.85 -0.73 -9.49
CA THR A 196 -10.44 -0.08 -8.30
C THR A 196 -9.40 0.43 -7.31
N VAL A 197 -8.30 -0.31 -7.10
CA VAL A 197 -7.20 0.10 -6.21
C VAL A 197 -6.35 1.27 -6.73
N ALA A 198 -6.53 1.66 -7.99
CA ALA A 198 -5.95 2.85 -8.60
C ALA A 198 -6.88 4.08 -8.55
N SER A 199 -8.14 3.89 -8.21
CA SER A 199 -9.11 4.98 -8.06
C SER A 199 -8.69 5.96 -6.97
N GLU A 200 -8.88 7.26 -7.22
CA GLU A 200 -8.69 8.28 -6.18
C GLU A 200 -9.64 8.08 -4.99
N VAL A 201 -10.83 7.50 -5.20
CA VAL A 201 -11.77 7.16 -4.12
C VAL A 201 -11.14 6.16 -3.13
N MET A 202 -10.34 5.21 -3.62
CA MET A 202 -9.58 4.30 -2.75
C MET A 202 -8.58 5.08 -1.87
N ALA A 203 -7.81 5.99 -2.45
CA ALA A 203 -6.86 6.81 -1.71
C ALA A 203 -7.57 7.73 -0.70
N VAL A 204 -8.69 8.33 -1.08
CA VAL A 204 -9.53 9.16 -0.21
C VAL A 204 -10.05 8.35 0.98
N LEU A 205 -10.61 7.18 0.77
CA LEU A 205 -11.08 6.30 1.84
C LEU A 205 -9.95 5.95 2.82
N CYS A 206 -8.76 5.64 2.29
CA CYS A 206 -7.61 5.24 3.11
C CYS A 206 -7.00 6.39 3.91
N LEU A 207 -7.14 7.64 3.46
CA LEU A 207 -6.61 8.83 4.15
C LEU A 207 -7.65 9.53 5.02
N ALA A 208 -8.93 9.24 4.84
CA ALA A 208 -10.00 9.84 5.64
C ALA A 208 -9.88 9.48 7.13
N SER A 209 -10.10 10.46 7.98
CA SER A 209 -10.04 10.34 9.44
C SER A 209 -11.41 10.30 10.13
N SER A 210 -12.47 10.59 9.39
CA SER A 210 -13.87 10.57 9.84
C SER A 210 -14.81 10.56 8.64
N ILE A 211 -16.12 10.37 8.89
CA ILE A 211 -17.13 10.48 7.83
C ILE A 211 -17.23 11.89 7.26
N THR A 212 -17.03 12.92 8.08
CA THR A 212 -17.01 14.32 7.65
C THR A 212 -15.80 14.59 6.76
N ASP A 213 -14.61 14.18 7.19
CA ASP A 213 -13.38 14.31 6.39
C ASP A 213 -13.50 13.52 5.07
N LEU A 214 -14.08 12.31 5.09
CA LEU A 214 -14.37 11.55 3.88
C LEU A 214 -15.21 12.37 2.89
N LYS A 215 -16.31 12.96 3.34
CA LYS A 215 -17.21 13.75 2.50
C LYS A 215 -16.53 15.01 1.94
N GLU A 216 -15.74 15.70 2.75
CA GLU A 216 -14.97 16.87 2.34
C GLU A 216 -13.91 16.51 1.29
N ARG A 217 -13.19 15.40 1.49
CA ARG A 217 -12.21 14.89 0.52
C ARG A 217 -12.88 14.52 -0.80
N LEU A 218 -13.98 13.78 -0.75
CA LEU A 218 -14.76 13.43 -1.95
C LEU A 218 -15.19 14.67 -2.72
N SER A 219 -15.63 15.72 -2.04
CA SER A 219 -16.08 16.97 -2.68
C SER A 219 -14.98 17.69 -3.48
N ARG A 220 -13.71 17.53 -3.07
CA ARG A 220 -12.55 18.15 -3.74
C ARG A 220 -12.04 17.38 -4.97
N ILE A 221 -12.48 16.14 -5.21
CA ILE A 221 -12.04 15.35 -6.38
C ILE A 221 -12.31 16.13 -7.66
N ILE A 222 -11.26 16.33 -8.46
CA ILE A 222 -11.36 16.97 -9.77
C ILE A 222 -11.76 15.91 -10.80
N VAL A 223 -12.83 16.19 -11.56
CA VAL A 223 -13.35 15.29 -12.61
C VAL A 223 -12.95 15.71 -14.03
N GLY A 224 -12.56 16.95 -14.19
CA GLY A 224 -12.18 17.55 -15.48
C GLY A 224 -12.06 19.07 -15.37
N TYR A 225 -12.01 19.72 -16.51
CA TYR A 225 -11.84 21.17 -16.62
C TYR A 225 -12.89 21.77 -17.56
N THR A 226 -13.25 23.02 -17.29
CA THR A 226 -14.11 23.81 -18.18
C THR A 226 -13.36 24.25 -19.44
N TYR A 227 -14.09 24.78 -20.43
CA TYR A 227 -13.48 25.43 -21.61
C TYR A 227 -12.56 26.61 -21.23
N ASP A 228 -12.81 27.25 -20.08
CA ASP A 228 -11.97 28.32 -19.50
C ASP A 228 -10.84 27.80 -18.60
N GLU A 229 -10.52 26.51 -18.69
CA GLU A 229 -9.43 25.86 -17.95
C GLU A 229 -9.61 25.82 -16.41
N LYS A 230 -10.80 26.00 -15.90
CA LYS A 230 -11.10 25.91 -14.45
C LYS A 230 -11.39 24.47 -14.06
N PRO A 231 -10.89 23.97 -12.92
CA PRO A 231 -11.21 22.63 -12.45
C PRO A 231 -12.69 22.52 -12.09
N VAL A 232 -13.29 21.36 -12.42
CA VAL A 232 -14.64 20.97 -12.00
C VAL A 232 -14.51 19.82 -11.02
N THR A 233 -15.20 19.92 -9.89
CA THR A 233 -15.09 18.96 -8.80
C THR A 233 -16.34 18.10 -8.64
N ALA A 234 -16.21 17.02 -7.87
CA ALA A 234 -17.36 16.19 -7.44
C ALA A 234 -18.36 17.02 -6.59
N GLY A 235 -17.86 18.03 -5.86
CA GLY A 235 -18.68 19.00 -5.14
C GLY A 235 -19.54 19.86 -6.07
N ASP A 236 -18.99 20.34 -7.18
CA ASP A 236 -19.72 21.09 -8.20
C ASP A 236 -20.85 20.26 -8.83
N LEU A 237 -20.62 18.96 -9.01
CA LEU A 237 -21.61 17.99 -9.47
C LEU A 237 -22.59 17.56 -8.35
N LYS A 238 -22.38 17.98 -7.11
CA LYS A 238 -23.17 17.59 -5.92
C LYS A 238 -23.16 16.09 -5.64
N ALA A 239 -22.09 15.38 -6.03
CA ALA A 239 -21.96 13.92 -5.90
C ALA A 239 -21.48 13.46 -4.53
N ALA A 240 -20.74 14.29 -3.80
CA ALA A 240 -20.00 13.91 -2.60
C ALA A 240 -20.88 13.26 -1.51
N GLY A 241 -22.11 13.75 -1.30
CA GLY A 241 -23.03 13.20 -0.32
C GLY A 241 -23.46 11.76 -0.64
N ALA A 242 -23.82 11.50 -1.90
CA ALA A 242 -24.22 10.16 -2.35
C ALA A 242 -23.03 9.19 -2.35
N MET A 243 -21.84 9.64 -2.76
CA MET A 243 -20.61 8.87 -2.67
C MET A 243 -20.29 8.49 -1.22
N ALA A 244 -20.38 9.44 -0.29
CA ALA A 244 -20.15 9.20 1.14
C ALA A 244 -21.18 8.21 1.72
N ALA A 245 -22.44 8.27 1.29
CA ALA A 245 -23.47 7.33 1.69
C ALA A 245 -23.14 5.87 1.26
N LEU A 246 -22.60 5.69 0.04
CA LEU A 246 -22.12 4.39 -0.42
C LEU A 246 -20.91 3.88 0.38
N LEU A 247 -20.08 4.79 0.88
CA LEU A 247 -18.80 4.48 1.54
C LEU A 247 -18.88 4.43 3.07
N LYS A 248 -20.02 4.77 3.68
CA LYS A 248 -20.12 4.92 5.15
C LYS A 248 -19.71 3.67 5.92
N ASP A 249 -20.08 2.49 5.44
CA ASP A 249 -19.73 1.22 6.08
C ASP A 249 -18.34 0.74 5.63
N ALA A 250 -17.94 1.06 4.40
CA ALA A 250 -16.58 0.79 3.90
C ALA A 250 -15.50 1.56 4.67
N LEU A 251 -15.83 2.69 5.32
CA LEU A 251 -14.88 3.45 6.15
C LEU A 251 -14.53 2.72 7.47
N LYS A 252 -15.37 1.79 7.93
CA LYS A 252 -15.13 1.01 9.14
C LYS A 252 -14.07 -0.06 8.88
N PRO A 253 -13.00 -0.16 9.70
CA PRO A 253 -11.99 -1.20 9.53
C PRO A 253 -12.53 -2.61 9.71
N ASN A 254 -11.99 -3.57 8.95
CA ASN A 254 -12.35 -4.97 9.03
C ASN A 254 -11.45 -5.70 10.02
N LEU A 255 -12.03 -6.35 11.03
CA LEU A 255 -11.35 -7.17 12.01
C LEU A 255 -11.38 -8.65 11.59
N VAL A 256 -10.23 -9.28 11.61
CA VAL A 256 -9.99 -10.71 11.40
C VAL A 256 -8.90 -11.20 12.36
N GLN A 257 -8.29 -12.35 12.10
CA GLN A 257 -7.28 -12.96 12.96
C GLN A 257 -6.13 -13.55 12.16
N THR A 258 -4.96 -13.67 12.79
CA THR A 258 -3.89 -14.52 12.28
C THR A 258 -4.17 -16.00 12.56
N LEU A 259 -3.39 -16.91 12.00
CA LEU A 259 -3.47 -18.35 12.33
C LEU A 259 -3.34 -18.61 13.84
N GLU A 260 -2.58 -17.79 14.56
CA GLU A 260 -2.37 -17.90 16.02
C GLU A 260 -3.40 -17.11 16.84
N GLY A 261 -4.36 -16.45 16.20
CA GLY A 261 -5.43 -15.70 16.87
C GLY A 261 -5.05 -14.28 17.28
N THR A 262 -3.98 -13.71 16.72
CA THR A 262 -3.68 -12.30 16.88
C THR A 262 -4.72 -11.47 16.13
N PRO A 263 -5.34 -10.43 16.75
CA PRO A 263 -6.26 -9.56 16.05
C PRO A 263 -5.56 -8.80 14.91
N ALA A 264 -6.22 -8.77 13.75
CA ALA A 264 -5.70 -8.12 12.56
C ALA A 264 -6.78 -7.28 11.88
N PHE A 265 -6.41 -6.05 11.50
CA PHE A 265 -7.23 -5.20 10.64
C PHE A 265 -6.77 -5.34 9.19
N ILE A 266 -7.72 -5.61 8.29
CA ILE A 266 -7.50 -5.62 6.84
C ILE A 266 -8.41 -4.55 6.26
N HIS A 267 -7.84 -3.43 5.77
CA HIS A 267 -8.67 -2.31 5.35
C HIS A 267 -7.99 -1.40 4.33
N GLY A 268 -8.62 -1.24 3.17
CA GLY A 268 -8.13 -0.47 2.04
C GLY A 268 -6.92 -1.08 1.35
N GLY A 269 -6.68 -0.72 0.10
CA GLY A 269 -5.62 -1.34 -0.70
C GLY A 269 -5.10 -0.47 -1.85
N PRO A 270 -4.73 0.82 -1.62
CA PRO A 270 -4.25 1.67 -2.69
C PRO A 270 -2.91 1.15 -3.22
N PHE A 271 -2.70 1.23 -4.54
CA PHE A 271 -1.44 0.86 -5.16
C PHE A 271 -0.29 1.79 -4.73
N ALA A 272 0.88 1.23 -4.46
CA ALA A 272 2.05 1.98 -3.99
C ALA A 272 2.83 2.69 -5.10
N ASN A 273 2.58 2.40 -6.37
CA ASN A 273 3.23 3.04 -7.51
C ASN A 273 2.47 4.26 -8.07
N ILE A 274 1.24 4.51 -7.61
CA ILE A 274 0.40 5.63 -8.05
C ILE A 274 -0.37 6.31 -6.92
N ALA A 275 -0.37 5.73 -5.73
CA ALA A 275 -0.96 6.25 -4.51
C ALA A 275 -0.03 5.96 -3.33
N HIS A 276 -0.47 6.21 -2.09
CA HIS A 276 0.40 6.08 -0.92
C HIS A 276 0.70 4.62 -0.48
N GLY A 277 0.03 3.62 -1.06
CA GLY A 277 0.43 2.21 -0.94
C GLY A 277 0.36 1.59 0.46
N CYS A 278 -0.49 2.11 1.33
CA CYS A 278 -0.63 1.67 2.72
C CYS A 278 -2.10 1.40 3.05
N ASN A 279 -2.36 0.61 4.09
CA ASN A 279 -3.71 0.46 4.63
C ASN A 279 -4.25 1.80 5.16
N SER A 280 -5.53 1.82 5.54
CA SER A 280 -6.21 3.05 5.95
C SER A 280 -5.64 3.67 7.22
N VAL A 281 -5.79 4.98 7.35
CA VAL A 281 -5.53 5.74 8.59
C VAL A 281 -6.44 5.23 9.71
N MET A 282 -7.71 4.92 9.40
CA MET A 282 -8.66 4.39 10.37
C MET A 282 -8.18 3.08 10.99
N ALA A 283 -7.74 2.11 10.19
CA ALA A 283 -7.24 0.82 10.68
C ALA A 283 -5.96 0.98 11.52
N THR A 284 -5.03 1.83 11.07
CA THR A 284 -3.79 2.09 11.81
C THR A 284 -4.07 2.77 13.15
N ARG A 285 -4.93 3.78 13.19
CA ARG A 285 -5.33 4.44 14.44
C ARG A 285 -6.08 3.49 15.38
N MET A 286 -6.95 2.63 14.82
CA MET A 286 -7.67 1.62 15.61
C MET A 286 -6.69 0.64 16.27
N ALA A 287 -5.72 0.13 15.52
CA ALA A 287 -4.67 -0.75 16.05
C ALA A 287 -3.84 -0.06 17.14
N LEU A 288 -3.51 1.22 16.97
CA LEU A 288 -2.78 2.02 17.98
C LEU A 288 -3.59 2.26 19.26
N LYS A 289 -4.90 2.41 19.15
CA LYS A 289 -5.78 2.61 20.32
C LYS A 289 -6.01 1.33 21.12
N LEU A 290 -6.02 0.19 20.45
CA LEU A 290 -6.36 -1.10 21.05
C LEU A 290 -5.14 -1.90 21.54
N GLY A 291 -3.98 -1.68 20.94
CA GLY A 291 -2.76 -2.42 21.24
C GLY A 291 -1.65 -1.59 21.84
N ASP A 292 -0.76 -2.25 22.57
CA ASP A 292 0.52 -1.64 22.97
C ASP A 292 1.46 -1.48 21.78
N TYR A 293 1.28 -2.33 20.76
CA TYR A 293 2.03 -2.33 19.51
C TYR A 293 1.09 -2.50 18.33
N ALA A 294 1.18 -1.61 17.35
CA ALA A 294 0.52 -1.71 16.05
C ALA A 294 1.58 -1.99 14.98
N VAL A 295 1.49 -3.16 14.35
CA VAL A 295 2.41 -3.59 13.28
C VAL A 295 1.72 -3.40 11.94
N THR A 296 2.31 -2.60 11.08
CA THR A 296 1.76 -2.31 9.74
C THR A 296 2.84 -2.39 8.67
N GLU A 297 2.44 -2.37 7.40
CA GLU A 297 3.38 -2.44 6.28
C GLU A 297 3.16 -1.34 5.24
N ALA A 298 4.20 -1.08 4.45
CA ALA A 298 4.13 -0.26 3.25
C ALA A 298 4.45 -1.10 2.00
N GLY A 299 3.77 -0.82 0.89
CA GLY A 299 3.93 -1.56 -0.36
C GLY A 299 5.28 -1.35 -1.03
N PHE A 300 5.77 -2.34 -1.76
CA PHE A 300 7.07 -2.34 -2.48
C PHE A 300 8.28 -2.11 -1.56
N GLY A 301 9.34 -1.48 -2.10
CA GLY A 301 10.55 -1.15 -1.36
C GLY A 301 10.42 0.11 -0.51
N ALA A 302 11.40 0.31 0.38
CA ALA A 302 11.39 1.44 1.30
C ALA A 302 11.55 2.79 0.59
N ASP A 303 12.20 2.82 -0.55
CA ASP A 303 12.34 4.01 -1.40
C ASP A 303 11.01 4.50 -1.98
N LEU A 304 10.04 3.62 -2.13
CA LEU A 304 8.74 3.91 -2.73
C LEU A 304 7.60 3.85 -1.72
N GLY A 305 7.44 2.73 -1.01
CA GLY A 305 6.34 2.51 -0.08
C GLY A 305 6.56 3.17 1.28
N ALA A 306 7.72 2.97 1.91
CA ALA A 306 8.01 3.60 3.20
C ALA A 306 8.15 5.12 3.05
N GLU A 307 8.74 5.62 1.99
CA GLU A 307 8.79 7.07 1.68
C GLU A 307 7.37 7.66 1.73
N LYS A 308 6.40 7.08 1.01
CA LYS A 308 5.01 7.56 0.99
C LYS A 308 4.27 7.36 2.32
N PHE A 309 4.56 6.27 3.02
CA PHE A 309 4.03 6.06 4.36
C PHE A 309 4.46 7.19 5.29
N LEU A 310 5.73 7.58 5.24
CA LEU A 310 6.31 8.62 6.08
C LEU A 310 5.90 10.03 5.62
N ASP A 311 6.18 10.38 4.37
CA ASP A 311 5.98 11.74 3.85
C ASP A 311 4.51 12.08 3.49
N ILE A 312 3.65 11.09 3.29
CA ILE A 312 2.23 11.31 3.01
C ILE A 312 1.36 10.88 4.20
N LYS A 313 1.30 9.58 4.51
CA LYS A 313 0.36 9.05 5.52
C LYS A 313 0.66 9.56 6.93
N CYS A 314 1.92 9.45 7.38
CA CYS A 314 2.32 9.93 8.70
C CYS A 314 2.13 11.44 8.83
N ARG A 315 2.48 12.19 7.80
CA ARG A 315 2.28 13.65 7.77
C ARG A 315 0.80 14.03 7.91
N MET A 316 -0.07 13.44 7.11
CA MET A 316 -1.51 13.75 7.11
C MET A 316 -2.22 13.28 8.37
N ALA A 317 -1.82 12.14 8.91
CA ALA A 317 -2.48 11.52 10.06
C ALA A 317 -1.84 11.87 11.41
N GLY A 318 -0.74 12.62 11.43
CA GLY A 318 -0.01 12.95 12.67
C GLY A 318 0.59 11.70 13.33
N LEU A 319 1.10 10.75 12.53
CA LEU A 319 1.68 9.51 13.02
C LEU A 319 3.21 9.60 13.04
N THR A 320 3.81 8.92 14.00
CA THR A 320 5.27 8.75 14.09
C THR A 320 5.56 7.27 14.33
N PRO A 321 6.29 6.59 13.43
CA PRO A 321 6.76 5.24 13.71
C PRO A 321 7.77 5.22 14.85
N ASP A 322 7.66 4.22 15.73
CA ASP A 322 8.62 4.02 16.84
C ASP A 322 9.79 3.13 16.40
N ALA A 323 9.56 2.22 15.46
CA ALA A 323 10.59 1.36 14.89
C ALA A 323 10.24 0.98 13.44
N VAL A 324 11.27 0.69 12.66
CA VAL A 324 11.16 0.20 11.28
C VAL A 324 11.84 -1.15 11.15
N VAL A 325 11.14 -2.10 10.56
CA VAL A 325 11.65 -3.41 10.16
C VAL A 325 11.90 -3.40 8.66
N LEU A 326 13.14 -3.54 8.26
CA LEU A 326 13.56 -3.59 6.85
C LEU A 326 13.78 -5.05 6.45
N VAL A 327 12.85 -5.61 5.70
CA VAL A 327 12.91 -6.99 5.23
C VAL A 327 13.84 -7.12 4.03
N ALA A 328 14.71 -8.11 4.07
CA ALA A 328 15.56 -8.52 2.96
C ALA A 328 15.61 -10.04 2.85
N THR A 329 15.98 -10.54 1.68
CA THR A 329 16.33 -11.94 1.45
C THR A 329 17.70 -12.03 0.83
N VAL A 330 18.46 -13.06 1.18
CA VAL A 330 19.77 -13.32 0.55
C VAL A 330 19.62 -13.45 -0.97
N ARG A 331 18.55 -14.09 -1.42
CA ARG A 331 18.22 -14.25 -2.85
C ARG A 331 18.02 -12.92 -3.57
N ALA A 332 17.25 -12.00 -2.96
CA ALA A 332 17.04 -10.67 -3.53
C ALA A 332 18.34 -9.87 -3.60
N LEU A 333 19.18 -9.93 -2.58
CA LEU A 333 20.48 -9.26 -2.57
C LEU A 333 21.43 -9.83 -3.64
N LYS A 334 21.47 -11.17 -3.81
CA LYS A 334 22.23 -11.78 -4.91
C LYS A 334 21.71 -11.34 -6.29
N HIS A 335 20.40 -11.25 -6.46
CA HIS A 335 19.80 -10.72 -7.68
C HIS A 335 20.23 -9.28 -7.96
N HIS A 336 20.19 -8.40 -6.95
CA HIS A 336 20.70 -7.03 -7.05
C HIS A 336 22.19 -6.98 -7.34
N GLY A 337 22.94 -7.99 -6.96
CA GLY A 337 24.36 -8.19 -7.28
C GLY A 337 24.65 -8.81 -8.65
N GLY A 338 23.59 -9.02 -9.46
CA GLY A 338 23.69 -9.52 -10.83
C GLY A 338 23.67 -11.05 -10.98
N ALA A 339 23.35 -11.81 -9.93
CA ALA A 339 23.19 -13.26 -10.05
C ALA A 339 21.95 -13.62 -10.89
N ALA A 340 22.08 -14.63 -11.74
CA ALA A 340 21.00 -15.12 -12.58
C ALA A 340 19.91 -15.80 -11.72
N LYS A 341 18.65 -15.69 -12.14
CA LYS A 341 17.51 -16.26 -11.40
C LYS A 341 17.65 -17.75 -11.07
N ALA A 342 18.26 -18.51 -11.96
CA ALA A 342 18.48 -19.96 -11.78
C ALA A 342 19.56 -20.29 -10.71
N GLU A 343 20.42 -19.33 -10.38
CA GLU A 343 21.57 -19.50 -9.48
C GLU A 343 21.30 -18.97 -8.06
N LEU A 344 20.17 -18.32 -7.82
CA LEU A 344 19.85 -17.66 -6.54
C LEU A 344 19.81 -18.61 -5.33
N ASN A 345 19.65 -19.91 -5.55
CA ASN A 345 19.64 -20.92 -4.49
C ASN A 345 21.04 -21.51 -4.18
N GLN A 346 22.07 -21.11 -4.91
CA GLN A 346 23.45 -21.51 -4.67
C GLN A 346 24.18 -20.43 -3.86
N GLU A 347 25.14 -20.83 -3.02
CA GLU A 347 25.99 -19.87 -2.32
C GLU A 347 26.76 -19.02 -3.32
N ASP A 348 26.65 -17.70 -3.19
CA ASP A 348 27.42 -16.73 -3.98
C ASP A 348 27.70 -15.47 -3.16
N LEU A 349 28.78 -15.52 -2.38
CA LEU A 349 29.21 -14.39 -1.54
C LEU A 349 29.61 -13.18 -2.37
N ALA A 350 30.14 -13.38 -3.58
CA ALA A 350 30.55 -12.28 -4.45
C ALA A 350 29.34 -11.50 -5.01
N ALA A 351 28.31 -12.21 -5.49
CA ALA A 351 27.06 -11.56 -5.90
C ALA A 351 26.36 -10.91 -4.71
N LEU A 352 26.32 -11.56 -3.55
CA LEU A 352 25.77 -11.02 -2.34
C LEU A 352 26.46 -9.70 -1.94
N GLU A 353 27.79 -9.66 -1.96
CA GLU A 353 28.55 -8.46 -1.62
C GLU A 353 28.29 -7.31 -2.59
N ARG A 354 28.15 -7.60 -3.89
CA ARG A 354 27.75 -6.58 -4.89
C ARG A 354 26.33 -6.06 -4.70
N GLY A 355 25.43 -6.90 -4.22
CA GLY A 355 24.01 -6.52 -4.00
C GLY A 355 23.73 -5.85 -2.66
N LEU A 356 24.58 -6.06 -1.65
CA LEU A 356 24.44 -5.48 -0.31
C LEU A 356 24.25 -3.96 -0.30
N PRO A 357 24.88 -3.15 -1.17
CA PRO A 357 24.64 -1.71 -1.22
C PRO A 357 23.16 -1.32 -1.37
N ASN A 358 22.30 -2.15 -1.99
CA ASN A 358 20.85 -1.92 -2.03
C ASN A 358 20.25 -1.88 -0.61
N LEU A 359 20.56 -2.88 0.21
CA LEU A 359 20.12 -2.95 1.60
C LEU A 359 20.68 -1.78 2.43
N LEU A 360 21.98 -1.53 2.33
CA LEU A 360 22.64 -0.51 3.14
C LEU A 360 22.13 0.90 2.83
N ARG A 361 21.80 1.20 1.58
CA ARG A 361 21.17 2.48 1.19
C ARG A 361 19.79 2.65 1.81
N HIS A 362 18.97 1.60 1.86
CA HIS A 362 17.69 1.64 2.56
C HIS A 362 17.88 1.84 4.07
N VAL A 363 18.87 1.19 4.68
CA VAL A 363 19.22 1.41 6.10
C VAL A 363 19.59 2.87 6.35
N GLU A 364 20.45 3.44 5.52
CA GLU A 364 20.84 4.87 5.60
C GLU A 364 19.61 5.79 5.47
N ASN A 365 18.72 5.53 4.52
CA ASN A 365 17.52 6.32 4.34
C ASN A 365 16.67 6.33 5.61
N ILE A 366 16.41 5.16 6.18
CA ILE A 366 15.58 5.04 7.39
C ILE A 366 16.26 5.73 8.59
N THR A 367 17.54 5.46 8.81
CA THR A 367 18.26 5.94 10.01
C THR A 367 18.76 7.38 9.88
N GLN A 368 19.24 7.79 8.71
CA GLN A 368 19.87 9.10 8.50
C GLN A 368 18.92 10.13 7.88
N VAL A 369 18.11 9.75 6.89
CA VAL A 369 17.18 10.69 6.27
C VAL A 369 15.97 10.88 7.17
N TYR A 370 15.31 9.80 7.58
CA TYR A 370 14.10 9.85 8.41
C TYR A 370 14.35 9.84 9.91
N GLY A 371 15.54 9.46 10.37
CA GLY A 371 15.92 9.48 11.79
C GLY A 371 15.20 8.44 12.65
N LEU A 372 14.82 7.31 12.07
CA LEU A 372 14.04 6.26 12.74
C LEU A 372 14.92 5.08 13.20
N PRO A 373 14.64 4.48 14.38
CA PRO A 373 15.24 3.21 14.77
C PRO A 373 14.90 2.11 13.75
N CYS A 374 15.90 1.29 13.39
CA CYS A 374 15.77 0.27 12.35
C CYS A 374 16.40 -1.06 12.76
N VAL A 375 15.75 -2.16 12.40
CA VAL A 375 16.32 -3.52 12.37
C VAL A 375 16.15 -4.11 10.99
N VAL A 376 17.16 -4.86 10.51
CA VAL A 376 17.06 -5.65 9.30
C VAL A 376 16.53 -7.04 9.65
N ALA A 377 15.43 -7.43 9.02
CA ALA A 377 14.87 -8.77 9.12
C ALA A 377 15.26 -9.58 7.87
N ILE A 378 16.06 -10.62 8.04
CA ILE A 378 16.33 -11.56 6.96
C ILE A 378 15.23 -12.63 6.97
N ASN A 379 14.39 -12.60 5.95
CA ASN A 379 13.42 -13.67 5.69
C ASN A 379 14.20 -14.87 5.14
N ARG A 380 14.54 -15.79 6.06
CA ARG A 380 15.46 -16.89 5.81
C ARG A 380 14.82 -17.98 4.94
N PHE A 381 15.54 -18.38 3.90
CA PHE A 381 15.25 -19.56 3.09
C PHE A 381 16.15 -20.75 3.47
N PRO A 382 15.68 -22.00 3.30
CA PRO A 382 16.51 -23.19 3.60
C PRO A 382 17.83 -23.28 2.84
N THR A 383 17.94 -22.56 1.73
CA THR A 383 19.14 -22.52 0.87
C THR A 383 20.15 -21.47 1.29
N ASP A 384 19.81 -20.58 2.23
CA ASP A 384 20.71 -19.53 2.70
C ASP A 384 21.80 -20.14 3.58
N THR A 385 23.08 -19.86 3.27
CA THR A 385 24.22 -20.40 4.02
C THR A 385 24.58 -19.51 5.19
N GLU A 386 25.21 -20.09 6.21
CA GLU A 386 25.69 -19.31 7.38
C GLU A 386 26.73 -18.24 6.98
N ALA A 387 27.52 -18.49 5.94
CA ALA A 387 28.49 -17.51 5.43
C ALA A 387 27.78 -16.30 4.80
N GLU A 388 26.71 -16.54 4.02
CA GLU A 388 25.88 -15.47 3.44
C GLU A 388 25.19 -14.65 4.52
N LEU A 389 24.55 -15.31 5.49
CA LEU A 389 23.87 -14.63 6.61
C LEU A 389 24.85 -13.78 7.42
N LYS A 390 26.02 -14.33 7.73
CA LYS A 390 27.05 -13.59 8.47
C LYS A 390 27.56 -12.38 7.71
N LEU A 391 27.75 -12.46 6.39
CA LEU A 391 28.16 -11.31 5.59
C LEU A 391 27.17 -10.16 5.66
N VAL A 392 25.87 -10.46 5.57
CA VAL A 392 24.81 -9.44 5.72
C VAL A 392 24.84 -8.82 7.12
N GLU A 393 24.94 -9.65 8.16
CA GLU A 393 24.98 -9.20 9.52
C GLU A 393 26.19 -8.28 9.81
N ASP A 394 27.38 -8.67 9.38
CA ASP A 394 28.61 -7.89 9.60
C ASP A 394 28.52 -6.51 8.92
N LYS A 395 27.97 -6.44 7.70
CA LYS A 395 27.79 -5.17 6.96
C LYS A 395 26.76 -4.25 7.62
N CYS A 396 25.63 -4.78 8.09
CA CYS A 396 24.60 -4.00 8.78
C CYS A 396 25.11 -3.49 10.15
N ARG A 397 25.80 -4.33 10.91
CA ARG A 397 26.41 -3.94 12.18
C ARG A 397 27.43 -2.80 12.04
N ALA A 398 28.16 -2.77 10.93
CA ALA A 398 29.08 -1.67 10.63
C ALA A 398 28.37 -0.30 10.49
N LEU A 399 27.06 -0.30 10.18
CA LEU A 399 26.19 0.89 10.18
C LEU A 399 25.43 1.08 11.51
N GLY A 400 25.73 0.29 12.54
CA GLY A 400 25.06 0.34 13.84
C GLY A 400 23.64 -0.25 13.85
N VAL A 401 23.29 -1.07 12.88
CA VAL A 401 21.96 -1.70 12.74
C VAL A 401 22.06 -3.21 12.96
N ASN A 402 21.18 -3.73 13.83
CA ASN A 402 21.10 -5.15 14.10
C ASN A 402 20.35 -5.90 12.99
N VAL A 403 20.68 -7.19 12.85
CA VAL A 403 20.02 -8.14 11.98
C VAL A 403 19.34 -9.21 12.82
N ALA A 404 18.07 -9.50 12.53
CA ALA A 404 17.33 -10.61 13.09
C ALA A 404 16.93 -11.58 11.98
N LEU A 405 17.09 -12.87 12.22
CA LEU A 405 16.59 -13.90 11.31
C LEU A 405 15.09 -14.08 11.53
N SER A 406 14.34 -14.15 10.45
CA SER A 406 12.90 -14.41 10.45
C SER A 406 12.62 -15.75 9.79
N GLU A 407 12.09 -16.70 10.55
CA GLU A 407 11.69 -18.03 10.09
C GLU A 407 10.17 -18.21 10.19
N VAL A 408 9.42 -17.11 10.15
CA VAL A 408 7.97 -17.08 10.40
C VAL A 408 7.16 -17.86 9.37
N TRP A 409 7.64 -17.94 8.14
CA TRP A 409 6.98 -18.75 7.11
C TRP A 409 6.87 -20.21 7.51
N ALA A 410 7.93 -20.79 8.09
CA ALA A 410 7.99 -22.18 8.48
C ALA A 410 7.47 -22.44 9.90
N LYS A 411 7.63 -21.49 10.83
CA LYS A 411 7.44 -21.67 12.27
C LYS A 411 6.37 -20.74 12.88
N GLY A 412 5.70 -19.91 12.06
CA GLY A 412 4.75 -18.93 12.59
C GLY A 412 5.40 -17.95 13.57
N GLY A 413 4.68 -17.57 14.63
CA GLY A 413 5.15 -16.62 15.63
C GLY A 413 6.41 -17.04 16.36
N GLU A 414 6.66 -18.36 16.53
CA GLU A 414 7.90 -18.86 17.13
C GLU A 414 9.12 -18.41 16.32
N GLY A 415 9.04 -18.47 15.00
CA GLY A 415 10.09 -18.00 14.09
C GLY A 415 10.28 -16.49 14.07
N GLY A 416 9.41 -15.73 14.73
CA GLY A 416 9.44 -14.27 14.86
C GLY A 416 9.91 -13.74 16.22
N ILE A 417 10.18 -14.59 17.19
CA ILE A 417 10.50 -14.17 18.57
C ILE A 417 11.74 -13.29 18.63
N ALA A 418 12.84 -13.69 18.01
CA ALA A 418 14.09 -12.92 18.03
C ALA A 418 13.91 -11.53 17.38
N LEU A 419 13.17 -11.45 16.28
CA LEU A 419 12.81 -10.17 15.64
C LEU A 419 11.92 -9.34 16.58
N ALA A 420 10.95 -9.96 17.24
CA ALA A 420 10.04 -9.28 18.17
C ALA A 420 10.79 -8.67 19.37
N GLU A 421 11.72 -9.39 19.96
CA GLU A 421 12.57 -8.89 21.05
C GLU A 421 13.37 -7.64 20.65
N GLU A 422 13.97 -7.67 19.46
CA GLU A 422 14.74 -6.53 18.95
C GLU A 422 13.84 -5.33 18.62
N VAL A 423 12.67 -5.55 18.01
CA VAL A 423 11.70 -4.48 17.71
C VAL A 423 11.16 -3.83 18.98
N ILE A 424 10.83 -4.62 20.02
CA ILE A 424 10.40 -4.09 21.31
C ILE A 424 11.50 -3.21 21.92
N ARG A 425 12.76 -3.66 21.87
CA ARG A 425 13.91 -2.87 22.33
C ARG A 425 14.04 -1.55 21.55
N LEU A 426 13.87 -1.58 20.23
CA LEU A 426 13.96 -0.39 19.37
C LEU A 426 12.83 0.61 19.64
N CYS A 427 11.64 0.16 20.01
CA CYS A 427 10.53 1.05 20.35
C CYS A 427 10.80 1.92 21.59
N GLU A 428 11.78 1.56 22.41
CA GLU A 428 12.24 2.35 23.56
C GLU A 428 13.49 3.19 23.25
N ALA A 429 14.03 3.07 22.03
CA ALA A 429 15.19 3.86 21.60
C ALA A 429 14.81 5.32 21.31
N GLU A 430 15.82 6.18 21.28
CA GLU A 430 15.64 7.58 20.90
C GLU A 430 15.17 7.68 19.45
N ASN A 431 14.16 8.53 19.22
CA ASN A 431 13.49 8.69 17.94
C ASN A 431 13.64 10.13 17.46
N HIS A 432 14.24 10.30 16.29
CA HIS A 432 14.49 11.60 15.66
C HIS A 432 13.73 11.75 14.35
N PHE A 433 12.50 11.22 14.28
CA PHE A 433 11.69 11.23 13.06
C PHE A 433 11.57 12.62 12.46
N ARG A 434 11.80 12.71 11.17
CA ARG A 434 11.63 13.91 10.35
C ARG A 434 11.20 13.54 8.93
N PHE A 435 10.55 14.47 8.27
CA PHE A 435 10.17 14.32 6.87
C PHE A 435 11.33 14.61 5.92
N SER A 436 11.26 14.08 4.71
CA SER A 436 12.32 14.29 3.71
C SER A 436 12.31 15.68 3.08
N TYR A 437 11.15 16.36 3.10
CA TYR A 437 10.93 17.74 2.62
C TYR A 437 9.84 18.45 3.42
N GLU A 438 9.80 19.79 3.32
CA GLU A 438 8.72 20.62 3.86
C GLU A 438 7.67 20.93 2.79
N LEU A 439 6.40 21.10 3.19
CA LEU A 439 5.28 21.30 2.26
C LEU A 439 5.35 22.63 1.53
N GLU A 440 5.84 23.66 2.17
CA GLU A 440 5.94 25.03 1.66
C GLU A 440 7.00 25.22 0.59
N GLN A 441 7.88 24.22 0.40
CA GLN A 441 8.87 24.24 -0.67
C GLN A 441 8.19 24.18 -2.04
N PRO A 442 8.77 24.79 -3.09
CA PRO A 442 8.33 24.61 -4.46
C PRO A 442 8.23 23.14 -4.86
N ILE A 443 7.31 22.80 -5.74
CA ILE A 443 7.10 21.41 -6.18
C ILE A 443 8.39 20.78 -6.68
N GLU A 444 9.16 21.52 -7.49
CA GLU A 444 10.47 21.04 -8.01
C GLU A 444 11.46 20.73 -6.89
N ASP A 445 11.49 21.53 -5.83
CA ASP A 445 12.41 21.33 -4.70
C ASP A 445 12.00 20.09 -3.88
N LYS A 446 10.69 19.85 -3.71
CA LYS A 446 10.19 18.63 -3.07
C LYS A 446 10.55 17.38 -3.88
N LEU A 447 10.37 17.42 -5.20
CA LEU A 447 10.80 16.36 -6.11
C LEU A 447 12.31 16.10 -6.02
N ALA A 448 13.11 17.17 -6.04
CA ALA A 448 14.56 17.09 -5.92
C ALA A 448 15.00 16.54 -4.55
N ALA A 449 14.27 16.88 -3.47
CA ALA A 449 14.57 16.36 -2.14
C ALA A 449 14.37 14.83 -2.07
N ILE A 450 13.27 14.30 -2.61
CA ILE A 450 13.03 12.86 -2.68
C ILE A 450 14.13 12.17 -3.50
N VAL A 451 14.43 12.68 -4.70
CA VAL A 451 15.42 12.07 -5.59
C VAL A 451 16.81 12.07 -4.96
N LYS A 452 17.24 13.19 -4.37
CA LYS A 452 18.59 13.30 -3.79
C LYS A 452 18.75 12.55 -2.48
N LYS A 453 17.76 12.67 -1.57
CA LYS A 453 17.88 12.11 -0.22
C LYS A 453 17.48 10.63 -0.16
N VAL A 454 16.42 10.23 -0.90
CA VAL A 454 15.86 8.88 -0.79
C VAL A 454 16.35 7.97 -1.92
N TYR A 455 16.43 8.48 -3.17
CA TYR A 455 16.90 7.68 -4.31
C TYR A 455 18.42 7.76 -4.51
N HIS A 456 19.07 8.75 -3.94
CA HIS A 456 20.51 9.06 -4.12
C HIS A 456 20.87 9.37 -5.58
N GLY A 457 19.91 9.93 -6.34
CA GLY A 457 20.16 10.47 -7.68
C GLY A 457 20.72 11.90 -7.65
N ASP A 458 21.25 12.36 -8.77
CA ASP A 458 21.84 13.70 -8.89
C ASP A 458 20.80 14.81 -8.91
N GLY A 459 19.59 14.51 -9.35
CA GLY A 459 18.50 15.49 -9.40
C GLY A 459 17.31 15.03 -10.24
N VAL A 460 16.43 15.98 -10.51
CA VAL A 460 15.20 15.78 -11.27
C VAL A 460 15.16 16.69 -12.49
N VAL A 461 14.69 16.16 -13.61
CA VAL A 461 14.39 16.92 -14.82
C VAL A 461 12.90 16.81 -15.12
N LEU A 462 12.28 17.95 -15.37
CA LEU A 462 10.87 18.00 -15.77
C LEU A 462 10.78 18.20 -17.29
N THR A 463 9.94 17.40 -17.96
CA THR A 463 9.59 17.64 -19.37
C THR A 463 8.88 18.98 -19.52
N PRO A 464 8.81 19.56 -20.73
CA PRO A 464 8.04 20.79 -20.95
C PRO A 464 6.57 20.67 -20.49
N ALA A 465 5.95 19.50 -20.68
CA ALA A 465 4.60 19.23 -20.21
C ALA A 465 4.52 19.25 -18.68
N ALA A 466 5.44 18.59 -17.99
CA ALA A 466 5.50 18.58 -16.52
C ALA A 466 5.72 19.98 -15.95
N LYS A 467 6.61 20.79 -16.55
CA LYS A 467 6.83 22.20 -16.13
C LYS A 467 5.56 23.04 -16.24
N LYS A 468 4.82 22.90 -17.34
CA LYS A 468 3.54 23.60 -17.52
C LYS A 468 2.53 23.18 -16.47
N GLN A 469 2.43 21.88 -16.19
CA GLN A 469 1.52 21.33 -15.17
C GLN A 469 1.88 21.81 -13.76
N VAL A 470 3.16 21.80 -13.39
CA VAL A 470 3.65 22.32 -12.09
C VAL A 470 3.26 23.79 -11.92
N LYS A 471 3.48 24.62 -12.94
CA LYS A 471 3.08 26.02 -12.91
C LYS A 471 1.56 26.16 -12.70
N GLN A 472 0.74 25.46 -13.48
CA GLN A 472 -0.71 25.49 -13.38
C GLN A 472 -1.20 25.03 -11.99
N LEU A 473 -0.65 23.94 -11.45
CA LEU A 473 -1.02 23.42 -10.14
C LEU A 473 -0.64 24.37 -9.00
N THR A 474 0.49 25.04 -9.12
CA THR A 474 0.91 26.09 -8.16
C THR A 474 -0.05 27.29 -8.21
N GLU A 475 -0.42 27.76 -9.41
CA GLU A 475 -1.39 28.86 -9.60
C GLU A 475 -2.79 28.51 -9.07
N LEU A 476 -3.18 27.23 -9.12
CA LEU A 476 -4.44 26.73 -8.56
C LEU A 476 -4.41 26.50 -7.04
N GLY A 477 -3.27 26.72 -6.38
CA GLY A 477 -3.12 26.61 -4.93
C GLY A 477 -2.77 25.21 -4.43
N TYR A 478 -2.29 24.31 -5.28
CA TYR A 478 -1.88 22.96 -4.91
C TYR A 478 -0.36 22.81 -4.65
N GLY A 479 0.36 23.93 -4.61
CA GLY A 479 1.82 23.95 -4.40
C GLY A 479 2.29 23.30 -3.11
N ASP A 480 1.49 23.38 -2.03
CA ASP A 480 1.84 22.90 -0.69
C ASP A 480 1.42 21.44 -0.42
N LEU A 481 0.95 20.71 -1.43
CA LEU A 481 0.62 19.31 -1.27
C LEU A 481 1.87 18.41 -1.28
N PRO A 482 1.86 17.30 -0.52
CA PRO A 482 2.94 16.31 -0.58
C PRO A 482 3.02 15.62 -1.94
N ILE A 483 4.17 15.04 -2.22
CA ILE A 483 4.48 14.37 -3.49
C ILE A 483 4.29 12.86 -3.39
N CYS A 484 3.55 12.30 -4.32
CA CYS A 484 3.48 10.87 -4.58
C CYS A 484 4.26 10.55 -5.86
N MET A 485 5.49 10.03 -5.70
CA MET A 485 6.31 9.61 -6.85
C MET A 485 5.76 8.32 -7.44
N ALA A 486 5.46 8.36 -8.74
CA ALA A 486 5.05 7.20 -9.52
C ALA A 486 6.21 6.76 -10.42
N LYS A 487 6.95 5.75 -9.99
CA LYS A 487 8.13 5.18 -10.68
C LYS A 487 8.14 3.66 -10.62
N THR A 488 9.09 3.04 -11.32
CA THR A 488 9.34 1.60 -11.18
C THR A 488 9.68 1.24 -9.74
N GLN A 489 9.20 0.10 -9.27
CA GLN A 489 9.49 -0.44 -7.94
C GLN A 489 10.83 -1.20 -7.87
N TYR A 490 11.44 -1.53 -9.00
CA TYR A 490 12.58 -2.45 -9.08
C TYR A 490 13.96 -1.79 -8.93
N SER A 491 14.01 -0.46 -8.86
CA SER A 491 15.25 0.31 -8.75
C SER A 491 15.04 1.58 -7.93
N PHE A 492 16.08 2.13 -7.35
CA PHE A 492 16.09 3.51 -6.83
C PHE A 492 15.88 4.54 -7.96
N SER A 493 16.37 4.23 -9.18
CA SER A 493 16.17 5.04 -10.38
C SER A 493 14.78 4.87 -10.98
N ASP A 494 14.43 5.70 -11.95
CA ASP A 494 13.30 5.53 -12.86
C ASP A 494 13.60 4.52 -14.00
N ASP A 495 14.83 4.03 -14.10
CA ASP A 495 15.25 2.93 -14.97
C ASP A 495 15.32 1.62 -14.17
N GLN A 496 14.39 0.69 -14.46
CA GLN A 496 14.31 -0.60 -13.78
C GLN A 496 15.51 -1.54 -14.04
N SER A 497 16.32 -1.26 -15.04
CA SER A 497 17.52 -2.06 -15.35
C SER A 497 18.71 -1.77 -14.42
N LEU A 498 18.68 -0.63 -13.72
CA LEU A 498 19.70 -0.22 -12.78
C LEU A 498 19.48 -0.89 -11.43
N LEU A 499 20.05 -2.07 -11.25
CA LEU A 499 19.96 -2.86 -10.02
C LEU A 499 20.93 -2.37 -8.94
N GLY A 500 20.76 -2.90 -7.73
CA GLY A 500 21.64 -2.60 -6.60
C GLY A 500 21.43 -1.19 -6.04
N ALA A 501 22.48 -0.41 -5.97
CA ALA A 501 22.47 0.97 -5.50
C ALA A 501 23.08 1.89 -6.57
N PRO A 502 22.34 2.22 -7.63
CA PRO A 502 22.86 3.05 -8.72
C PRO A 502 23.17 4.46 -8.26
N ASP A 503 24.22 5.05 -8.83
CA ASP A 503 24.65 6.44 -8.63
C ASP A 503 24.68 7.18 -9.98
N GLY A 504 24.78 8.50 -9.96
CA GLY A 504 24.98 9.33 -11.15
C GLY A 504 23.79 9.34 -12.10
N PHE A 505 22.58 9.11 -11.62
CA PHE A 505 21.36 9.14 -12.44
C PHE A 505 20.50 10.37 -12.13
N THR A 506 19.74 10.79 -13.11
CA THR A 506 18.74 11.85 -12.99
C THR A 506 17.36 11.26 -13.27
N VAL A 507 16.38 11.57 -12.42
CA VAL A 507 14.99 11.14 -12.60
C VAL A 507 14.25 12.12 -13.51
N THR A 508 13.58 11.60 -14.54
CA THR A 508 12.78 12.41 -15.46
C THR A 508 11.30 12.34 -15.10
N VAL A 509 10.73 13.46 -14.65
CA VAL A 509 9.29 13.59 -14.43
C VAL A 509 8.61 14.01 -15.73
N ARG A 510 7.73 13.15 -16.24
CA ARG A 510 7.03 13.36 -17.52
C ARG A 510 5.73 14.12 -17.37
N ASN A 511 4.99 13.86 -16.31
CA ASN A 511 3.72 14.50 -16.00
C ASN A 511 3.58 14.69 -14.48
N VAL A 512 2.84 15.74 -14.11
CA VAL A 512 2.40 15.99 -12.72
C VAL A 512 0.92 16.23 -12.72
N LYS A 513 0.18 15.49 -11.89
CA LYS A 513 -1.26 15.66 -11.71
C LYS A 513 -1.60 15.78 -10.23
N VAL A 514 -2.76 16.35 -9.93
CA VAL A 514 -3.27 16.44 -8.56
C VAL A 514 -4.34 15.38 -8.32
N SER A 515 -4.22 14.68 -7.18
CA SER A 515 -5.30 13.93 -6.55
C SER A 515 -5.85 14.80 -5.43
N ALA A 516 -6.74 15.74 -5.78
CA ALA A 516 -7.15 16.84 -4.90
C ALA A 516 -7.99 16.35 -3.71
N GLY A 517 -8.77 15.30 -3.88
CA GLY A 517 -9.53 14.67 -2.81
C GLY A 517 -8.61 13.94 -1.82
N ALA A 518 -7.66 13.17 -2.33
CA ALA A 518 -6.64 12.49 -1.52
C ALA A 518 -5.69 13.50 -0.85
N GLY A 519 -5.38 14.61 -1.52
CA GLY A 519 -4.54 15.69 -1.00
C GLY A 519 -3.05 15.49 -1.28
N PHE A 520 -2.68 14.95 -2.44
CA PHE A 520 -1.28 14.87 -2.88
C PHE A 520 -1.13 15.09 -4.38
N LEU A 521 0.09 15.42 -4.80
CA LEU A 521 0.49 15.51 -6.20
C LEU A 521 1.09 14.19 -6.65
N VAL A 522 0.73 13.72 -7.84
CA VAL A 522 1.31 12.51 -8.44
C VAL A 522 2.31 12.92 -9.52
N ALA A 523 3.58 12.63 -9.31
CA ALA A 523 4.67 12.87 -10.25
C ALA A 523 5.01 11.57 -11.00
N LEU A 524 4.71 11.55 -12.30
CA LEU A 524 4.85 10.39 -13.17
C LEU A 524 6.21 10.41 -13.88
N THR A 525 7.05 9.41 -13.65
CA THR A 525 8.37 9.28 -14.28
C THR A 525 8.37 8.41 -15.53
N GLY A 526 7.29 7.66 -15.76
CA GLY A 526 7.09 6.78 -16.91
C GLY A 526 5.63 6.49 -17.15
N ASP A 527 5.34 5.53 -18.01
CA ASP A 527 4.00 5.03 -18.24
C ASP A 527 3.56 4.15 -17.09
N ILE A 528 2.88 4.73 -16.14
CA ILE A 528 2.33 4.02 -14.98
C ILE A 528 0.97 3.45 -15.35
N MET A 529 0.86 2.14 -15.21
CA MET A 529 -0.33 1.41 -15.62
C MET A 529 -1.38 1.40 -14.52
N THR A 530 -2.49 2.08 -14.75
CA THR A 530 -3.65 2.14 -13.84
C THR A 530 -4.70 1.06 -14.13
N MET A 531 -4.51 0.31 -15.22
CA MET A 531 -5.29 -0.89 -15.57
C MET A 531 -4.34 -1.99 -16.05
N PRO A 532 -3.87 -2.88 -15.14
CA PRO A 532 -3.04 -4.02 -15.50
C PRO A 532 -3.78 -4.98 -16.44
N GLY A 533 -3.03 -5.73 -17.24
CA GLY A 533 -3.59 -6.82 -18.02
C GLY A 533 -3.33 -8.17 -17.37
N LEU A 534 -4.15 -9.16 -17.70
CA LEU A 534 -3.87 -10.54 -17.34
C LEU A 534 -2.59 -11.02 -18.07
N PRO A 535 -1.74 -11.82 -17.40
CA PRO A 535 -0.55 -12.42 -18.04
C PRO A 535 -0.96 -13.50 -19.05
N LYS A 536 0.02 -14.04 -19.78
CA LYS A 536 -0.22 -15.11 -20.75
C LYS A 536 -0.87 -16.36 -20.13
N VAL A 537 -0.49 -16.68 -18.89
CA VAL A 537 -1.08 -17.76 -18.07
C VAL A 537 -1.50 -17.12 -16.75
N PRO A 538 -2.75 -16.69 -16.62
CA PRO A 538 -3.23 -16.07 -15.39
C PRO A 538 -3.45 -17.09 -14.27
N ALA A 539 -3.33 -16.65 -13.02
CA ALA A 539 -3.60 -17.48 -11.84
C ALA A 539 -5.02 -18.06 -11.87
N ALA A 540 -5.96 -17.36 -12.50
CA ALA A 540 -7.34 -17.81 -12.71
C ALA A 540 -7.47 -19.20 -13.34
N GLU A 541 -6.51 -19.64 -14.17
CA GLU A 541 -6.54 -20.98 -14.78
C GLU A 541 -6.35 -22.14 -13.77
N LYS A 542 -5.85 -21.83 -12.56
CA LYS A 542 -5.56 -22.81 -11.51
C LYS A 542 -6.53 -22.73 -10.34
N ILE A 543 -7.28 -21.65 -10.24
CA ILE A 543 -8.25 -21.45 -9.17
C ILE A 543 -9.51 -22.21 -9.52
N ASP A 544 -10.00 -23.05 -8.60
CA ASP A 544 -11.21 -23.87 -8.79
C ASP A 544 -11.98 -24.00 -7.47
N VAL A 545 -13.17 -24.51 -7.56
CA VAL A 545 -14.06 -24.79 -6.42
C VAL A 545 -14.66 -26.18 -6.56
N ASP A 546 -14.56 -26.98 -5.51
CA ASP A 546 -15.13 -28.34 -5.48
C ASP A 546 -16.65 -28.33 -5.19
N GLU A 547 -17.26 -29.51 -5.26
CA GLU A 547 -18.69 -29.72 -5.01
C GLU A 547 -19.16 -29.32 -3.60
N ASN A 548 -18.25 -29.20 -2.64
CA ASN A 548 -18.50 -28.77 -1.26
C ASN A 548 -18.25 -27.27 -1.05
N GLY A 549 -17.91 -26.54 -2.13
CA GLY A 549 -17.59 -25.12 -2.07
C GLY A 549 -16.17 -24.81 -1.57
N ARG A 550 -15.29 -25.80 -1.51
CA ARG A 550 -13.89 -25.61 -1.09
C ARG A 550 -13.06 -25.09 -2.26
N ILE A 551 -12.38 -23.98 -2.04
CA ILE A 551 -11.50 -23.35 -3.03
C ILE A 551 -10.16 -24.07 -3.11
N THR A 552 -9.64 -24.22 -4.31
CA THR A 552 -8.31 -24.76 -4.61
C THR A 552 -7.56 -23.82 -5.54
N GLY A 553 -6.23 -23.92 -5.56
CA GLY A 553 -5.39 -23.11 -6.46
C GLY A 553 -5.27 -21.61 -6.09
N LEU A 554 -5.82 -21.20 -4.97
CA LEU A 554 -5.68 -19.85 -4.44
C LEU A 554 -4.41 -19.77 -3.56
N PHE A 555 -3.23 -19.88 -4.19
CA PHE A 555 -1.86 -19.91 -3.62
C PHE A 555 -1.44 -21.14 -2.82
#